data_de04a2c9a98bf107ee00b9734d9c37f7
#
_entry.id   de04a2c9a98bf107ee00b9734d9c37f7
#
_cell.length_a   1.000
_cell.length_b   1.000
_cell.length_c   1.000
_cell.angle_alpha   90.00
_cell.angle_beta   90.00
_cell.angle_gamma   90.00
#
_symmetry.space_group_name_H-M   'P 1'
#
loop_
_entity.id
_entity.type
_entity.pdbx_description
1 polymer ?
#
loop_
_entity_poly.entity_id
_entity_poly.type
_entity_poly.pdbx_seq_one_letter_code
_entity_poly.pdbx_strand_id
1 'polypeptide(L)'
;MAIPTTRTKEAAVISVNPDLCTGCGTCVNVCSDSSLKIENNIAAKSDSAVFGCIGCGHCMAVCPNGAIEIHGREISPEDLFDLPPKEKSAGYEQLLTLYQRRRSIRKFKDQNIEPEIIEKILLAAKTAPMGLPPSDVHVMILNGKEQTRAFAKDFSDFLDSMKWFVSNWFLLLMRPFWGKTNDEMFKGFVRPLFKTYTQNMEKNKNVINYDAPLAMYFYGTPYTDPADPIIAATYAMITAESLGLGTCMLGAVHPLIQNGKKARKFREKYGIKYTSREGLIVAFGYPAVHFIKGIKRSFAYVN
;
A
#
# COMPACT_ATOMS: atom_id res chain seq x y z
N MET A 1 11.59 11.90 22.11
CA MET A 1 10.44 10.97 21.98
C MET A 1 10.13 10.91 20.50
N ALA A 2 9.92 9.75 19.89
CA ALA A 2 9.49 9.65 18.49
C ALA A 2 8.05 9.12 18.40
N ILE A 3 7.38 9.36 17.27
CA ILE A 3 6.07 8.76 17.02
C ILE A 3 6.26 7.25 16.87
N PRO A 4 5.51 6.40 17.59
CA PRO A 4 5.72 4.95 17.57
C PRO A 4 5.27 4.32 16.25
N THR A 5 5.99 3.29 15.84
CA THR A 5 5.58 2.33 14.82
C THR A 5 5.54 0.92 15.43
N THR A 6 5.16 -0.11 14.70
CA THR A 6 5.22 -1.50 15.22
C THR A 6 6.66 -1.99 15.40
N ARG A 7 7.63 -1.39 14.71
CA ARG A 7 9.03 -1.82 14.66
C ARG A 7 9.95 -0.98 15.54
N THR A 8 9.56 0.25 15.85
CA THR A 8 10.36 1.16 16.68
C THR A 8 9.50 2.17 17.42
N LYS A 9 9.97 2.60 18.61
CA LYS A 9 9.29 3.59 19.46
C LYS A 9 10.18 4.78 19.77
N GLU A 10 11.49 4.64 19.62
CA GLU A 10 12.47 5.63 20.01
C GLU A 10 12.80 6.59 18.86
N ALA A 11 13.33 7.75 19.21
CA ALA A 11 13.88 8.67 18.23
C ALA A 11 15.18 8.12 17.66
N ALA A 12 15.45 8.39 16.38
CA ALA A 12 16.75 8.12 15.80
C ALA A 12 17.82 9.04 16.38
N VAL A 13 19.06 8.58 16.37
CA VAL A 13 20.23 9.32 16.83
C VAL A 13 20.81 10.11 15.68
N ILE A 14 21.05 11.40 15.90
CA ILE A 14 21.70 12.30 14.97
C ILE A 14 23.15 12.45 15.40
N SER A 15 24.09 12.22 14.49
CA SER A 15 25.50 12.51 14.66
C SER A 15 25.99 13.46 13.56
N VAL A 16 26.89 14.37 13.92
CA VAL A 16 27.44 15.38 13.00
C VAL A 16 28.96 15.34 13.12
N ASN A 17 29.62 15.18 11.99
CA ASN A 17 31.08 15.31 11.90
C ASN A 17 31.43 16.80 11.72
N PRO A 18 32.06 17.45 12.73
CA PRO A 18 32.36 18.87 12.65
C PRO A 18 33.41 19.23 11.60
N ASP A 19 34.31 18.30 11.29
CA ASP A 19 35.39 18.53 10.30
C ASP A 19 34.85 18.56 8.86
N LEU A 20 33.71 17.92 8.60
CA LEU A 20 33.03 17.90 7.31
C LEU A 20 31.93 18.96 7.20
N CYS A 21 31.46 19.48 8.34
CA CYS A 21 30.32 20.40 8.35
C CYS A 21 30.75 21.83 8.03
N THR A 22 30.16 22.40 6.97
CA THR A 22 30.41 23.79 6.55
C THR A 22 29.40 24.80 7.12
N GLY A 23 28.44 24.36 7.94
CA GLY A 23 27.39 25.24 8.49
C GLY A 23 26.38 25.76 7.47
N CYS A 24 26.28 25.15 6.28
CA CYS A 24 25.42 25.65 5.19
C CYS A 24 23.92 25.65 5.47
N GLY A 25 23.46 25.00 6.52
CA GLY A 25 22.06 25.01 6.98
C GLY A 25 21.09 24.16 6.17
N THR A 26 21.51 23.50 5.09
CA THR A 26 20.61 22.73 4.22
C THR A 26 19.88 21.63 4.96
N CYS A 27 20.57 20.93 5.87
CA CYS A 27 19.97 19.89 6.72
C CYS A 27 18.92 20.43 7.70
N VAL A 28 19.09 21.65 8.20
CA VAL A 28 18.11 22.32 9.06
C VAL A 28 16.86 22.68 8.28
N ASN A 29 17.04 23.20 7.05
CA ASN A 29 15.92 23.61 6.20
C ASN A 29 15.02 22.46 5.75
N VAL A 30 15.52 21.22 5.64
CA VAL A 30 14.71 20.06 5.24
C VAL A 30 14.11 19.33 6.46
N CYS A 31 14.51 19.67 7.69
CA CYS A 31 14.03 19.00 8.90
C CYS A 31 12.71 19.62 9.37
N SER A 32 11.59 18.99 9.03
CA SER A 32 10.24 19.47 9.39
C SER A 32 9.94 19.44 10.90
N ASP A 33 10.66 18.60 11.67
CA ASP A 33 10.49 18.48 13.12
C ASP A 33 11.41 19.41 13.92
N SER A 34 12.23 20.24 13.25
CA SER A 34 13.21 21.11 13.89
C SER A 34 14.21 20.38 14.82
N SER A 35 14.53 19.14 14.47
CA SER A 35 15.49 18.31 15.24
C SER A 35 16.94 18.75 15.07
N LEU A 36 17.22 19.72 14.17
CA LEU A 36 18.53 20.27 13.85
C LEU A 36 18.51 21.79 13.95
N LYS A 37 19.63 22.36 14.37
CA LYS A 37 19.92 23.81 14.39
C LYS A 37 21.34 24.06 13.87
N ILE A 38 21.70 25.32 13.58
CA ILE A 38 23.09 25.73 13.41
C ILE A 38 23.55 26.41 14.71
N GLU A 39 24.68 25.96 15.20
CA GLU A 39 25.32 26.50 16.40
C GLU A 39 26.83 26.55 16.14
N ASN A 40 27.47 27.71 16.40
CA ASN A 40 28.89 27.94 16.12
C ASN A 40 29.28 27.52 14.65
N ASN A 41 28.44 27.84 13.70
CA ASN A 41 28.62 27.51 12.27
C ASN A 41 28.70 25.99 11.96
N ILE A 42 28.16 25.15 12.81
CA ILE A 42 28.09 23.69 12.65
C ILE A 42 26.64 23.24 12.91
N ALA A 43 26.18 22.22 12.20
CA ALA A 43 24.88 21.61 12.49
C ALA A 43 24.93 20.90 13.84
N ALA A 44 23.92 21.10 14.66
CA ALA A 44 23.80 20.49 15.98
C ALA A 44 22.36 19.99 16.20
N LYS A 45 22.21 19.08 17.17
CA LYS A 45 20.88 18.65 17.63
C LYS A 45 20.15 19.82 18.25
N SER A 46 18.88 19.98 17.93
CA SER A 46 18.01 21.02 18.49
C SER A 46 17.18 20.47 19.64
N ASP A 47 17.01 21.29 20.67
CA ASP A 47 16.11 21.00 21.79
C ASP A 47 14.66 21.40 21.50
N SER A 48 14.40 22.03 20.34
CA SER A 48 13.08 22.47 19.89
C SER A 48 12.31 21.39 19.13
N ALA A 49 12.86 20.18 19.01
CA ALA A 49 12.19 19.08 18.35
C ALA A 49 10.87 18.72 19.04
N VAL A 50 9.79 18.58 18.29
CA VAL A 50 8.46 18.22 18.81
C VAL A 50 8.41 16.73 19.17
N PHE A 51 8.82 15.89 18.24
CA PHE A 51 8.80 14.43 18.39
C PHE A 51 10.19 13.82 18.56
N GLY A 52 11.22 14.52 18.15
CA GLY A 52 12.57 14.01 17.97
C GLY A 52 12.74 13.36 16.60
N CYS A 53 13.95 12.98 16.25
CA CYS A 53 14.28 12.48 14.92
C CYS A 53 13.47 11.21 14.58
N ILE A 54 12.63 11.32 13.56
CA ILE A 54 11.81 10.21 13.05
C ILE A 54 12.56 9.26 12.08
N GLY A 55 13.85 9.52 11.81
CA GLY A 55 14.66 8.66 10.95
C GLY A 55 14.29 8.75 9.46
N CYS A 56 13.85 9.93 8.97
CA CYS A 56 13.48 10.08 7.56
C CYS A 56 14.69 10.15 6.60
N GLY A 57 15.90 10.39 7.10
CA GLY A 57 17.13 10.42 6.30
C GLY A 57 17.35 11.66 5.43
N HIS A 58 16.39 12.58 5.32
CA HIS A 58 16.49 13.72 4.41
C HIS A 58 17.71 14.59 4.66
N CYS A 59 18.08 14.81 5.91
CA CYS A 59 19.25 15.62 6.26
C CYS A 59 20.57 14.95 5.82
N MET A 60 20.66 13.62 5.83
CA MET A 60 21.79 12.89 5.25
C MET A 60 21.81 13.03 3.73
N ALA A 61 20.64 12.82 3.09
CA ALA A 61 20.52 12.83 1.63
C ALA A 61 20.80 14.18 0.97
N VAL A 62 20.66 15.30 1.69
CA VAL A 62 20.93 16.66 1.17
C VAL A 62 22.29 17.21 1.58
N CYS A 63 23.02 16.51 2.44
CA CYS A 63 24.33 17.01 2.91
C CYS A 63 25.42 16.83 1.84
N PRO A 64 25.95 17.93 1.25
CA PRO A 64 26.91 17.80 0.16
C PRO A 64 28.25 17.17 0.59
N ASN A 65 28.57 17.26 1.88
CA ASN A 65 29.84 16.78 2.43
C ASN A 65 29.70 15.50 3.27
N GLY A 66 28.50 14.90 3.34
CA GLY A 66 28.26 13.71 4.15
C GLY A 66 28.54 13.93 5.67
N ALA A 67 28.35 15.16 6.16
CA ALA A 67 28.66 15.52 7.54
C ALA A 67 27.63 15.05 8.56
N ILE A 68 26.46 14.55 8.14
CA ILE A 68 25.37 14.10 9.03
C ILE A 68 25.10 12.64 8.85
N GLU A 69 24.98 11.95 9.95
CA GLU A 69 24.59 10.55 10.04
C GLU A 69 23.35 10.40 10.92
N ILE A 70 22.44 9.54 10.52
CA ILE A 70 21.26 9.16 11.28
C ILE A 70 21.30 7.66 11.50
N HIS A 71 21.17 7.24 12.74
CA HIS A 71 21.15 5.82 13.12
C HIS A 71 19.90 5.51 13.96
N GLY A 72 19.40 4.30 13.81
CA GLY A 72 18.19 3.86 14.52
C GLY A 72 16.92 4.06 13.70
N ARG A 73 15.80 3.53 14.17
CA ARG A 73 14.53 3.48 13.41
C ARG A 73 14.70 2.81 12.03
N GLU A 74 15.53 1.76 11.97
CA GLU A 74 15.84 1.00 10.76
C GLU A 74 16.43 1.86 9.62
N ILE A 75 17.19 2.91 9.96
CA ILE A 75 17.95 3.72 9.01
C ILE A 75 19.39 3.87 9.47
N SER A 76 20.30 3.89 8.51
CA SER A 76 21.73 4.16 8.66
C SER A 76 22.28 4.92 7.46
N PRO A 77 23.52 5.43 7.48
CA PRO A 77 24.16 6.02 6.31
C PRO A 77 24.29 5.06 5.11
N GLU A 78 24.30 3.75 5.35
CA GLU A 78 24.40 2.71 4.32
C GLU A 78 23.13 2.57 3.49
N ASP A 79 22.00 3.16 3.95
CA ASP A 79 20.74 3.20 3.19
C ASP A 79 20.72 4.31 2.14
N LEU A 80 21.75 5.18 2.12
CA LEU A 80 21.90 6.19 1.07
C LEU A 80 22.41 5.55 -0.23
N PHE A 81 21.92 6.04 -1.34
CA PHE A 81 22.40 5.70 -2.68
C PHE A 81 22.39 6.95 -3.57
N ASP A 82 23.24 6.96 -4.56
CA ASP A 82 23.27 8.03 -5.54
C ASP A 82 22.00 8.05 -6.38
N LEU A 83 21.33 9.19 -6.44
CA LEU A 83 20.14 9.32 -7.28
C LEU A 83 20.51 9.07 -8.75
N PRO A 84 19.68 8.29 -9.47
CA PRO A 84 19.87 8.15 -10.91
C PRO A 84 19.87 9.53 -11.60
N PRO A 85 20.66 9.72 -12.66
CA PRO A 85 20.65 10.97 -13.42
C PRO A 85 19.24 11.34 -13.88
N LYS A 86 18.90 12.64 -13.77
CA LYS A 86 17.55 13.13 -14.07
C LYS A 86 17.11 12.81 -15.49
N GLU A 87 18.06 12.73 -16.43
CA GLU A 87 17.85 12.41 -17.83
C GLU A 87 17.34 10.99 -18.07
N LYS A 88 17.56 10.08 -17.09
CA LYS A 88 17.01 8.70 -17.10
C LYS A 88 15.58 8.62 -16.59
N SER A 89 15.03 9.71 -16.04
CA SER A 89 13.64 9.76 -15.58
C SER A 89 12.68 9.73 -16.77
N ALA A 90 11.53 9.09 -16.57
CA ALA A 90 10.45 9.13 -17.56
C ALA A 90 9.92 10.57 -17.72
N GLY A 91 9.79 11.04 -18.96
CA GLY A 91 9.15 12.30 -19.25
C GLY A 91 7.63 12.25 -19.08
N TYR A 92 6.98 13.41 -19.07
CA TYR A 92 5.53 13.53 -18.88
C TYR A 92 4.72 12.67 -19.84
N GLU A 93 5.04 12.70 -21.12
CA GLU A 93 4.29 11.95 -22.16
C GLU A 93 4.40 10.44 -21.97
N GLN A 94 5.55 9.95 -21.53
CA GLN A 94 5.79 8.54 -21.22
C GLN A 94 4.94 8.10 -20.02
N LEU A 95 4.93 8.90 -18.95
CA LEU A 95 4.11 8.65 -17.75
C LEU A 95 2.61 8.73 -18.07
N LEU A 96 2.18 9.75 -18.79
CA LEU A 96 0.79 9.90 -19.19
C LEU A 96 0.31 8.73 -20.05
N THR A 97 1.12 8.29 -21.01
CA THR A 97 0.85 7.12 -21.84
C THR A 97 0.66 5.87 -20.99
N LEU A 98 1.55 5.64 -20.01
CA LEU A 98 1.46 4.51 -19.09
C LEU A 98 0.14 4.53 -18.29
N TYR A 99 -0.24 5.69 -17.73
CA TYR A 99 -1.48 5.86 -16.98
C TYR A 99 -2.72 5.66 -17.87
N GLN A 100 -2.69 6.14 -19.08
CA GLN A 100 -3.80 6.00 -20.04
C GLN A 100 -3.97 4.57 -20.55
N ARG A 101 -2.90 3.79 -20.63
CA ARG A 101 -2.94 2.38 -21.05
C ARG A 101 -3.45 1.47 -19.95
N ARG A 102 -3.13 1.75 -18.68
CA ARG A 102 -3.53 0.91 -17.55
C ARG A 102 -5.07 0.73 -17.47
N ARG A 103 -5.50 -0.52 -17.40
CA ARG A 103 -6.91 -0.91 -17.24
C ARG A 103 -7.07 -2.00 -16.18
N SER A 104 -8.29 -2.13 -15.66
CA SER A 104 -8.64 -3.26 -14.79
C SER A 104 -8.81 -4.53 -15.64
N ILE A 105 -7.78 -5.36 -15.63
CA ILE A 105 -7.75 -6.65 -16.34
C ILE A 105 -8.41 -7.71 -15.47
N ARG A 106 -9.37 -8.44 -16.04
CA ARG A 106 -10.15 -9.51 -15.40
C ARG A 106 -10.12 -10.82 -16.18
N LYS A 107 -9.29 -10.90 -17.21
CA LYS A 107 -8.98 -12.11 -17.96
C LYS A 107 -7.47 -12.18 -18.13
N PHE A 108 -6.88 -13.17 -17.52
CA PHE A 108 -5.44 -13.39 -17.53
C PHE A 108 -5.12 -14.63 -18.37
N LYS A 109 -3.91 -14.66 -18.95
CA LYS A 109 -3.34 -15.87 -19.54
C LYS A 109 -3.05 -16.88 -18.43
N ASP A 110 -3.08 -18.16 -18.75
CA ASP A 110 -2.66 -19.22 -17.84
C ASP A 110 -1.12 -19.34 -17.87
N GLN A 111 -0.47 -18.35 -17.28
CA GLN A 111 0.97 -18.20 -17.25
C GLN A 111 1.37 -17.61 -15.90
N ASN A 112 2.31 -18.25 -15.22
CA ASN A 112 2.88 -17.72 -14.00
C ASN A 112 3.71 -16.46 -14.29
N ILE A 113 3.89 -15.66 -13.27
CA ILE A 113 4.76 -14.48 -13.33
C ILE A 113 6.13 -14.89 -12.78
N GLU A 114 7.16 -14.50 -13.50
CA GLU A 114 8.56 -14.80 -13.16
C GLU A 114 8.94 -14.11 -11.84
N PRO A 115 9.72 -14.77 -10.95
CA PRO A 115 10.10 -14.22 -9.65
C PRO A 115 10.76 -12.83 -9.76
N GLU A 116 11.59 -12.61 -10.76
CA GLU A 116 12.30 -11.36 -10.99
C GLU A 116 11.34 -10.19 -11.31
N ILE A 117 10.21 -10.48 -11.94
CA ILE A 117 9.15 -9.49 -12.19
C ILE A 117 8.44 -9.14 -10.88
N ILE A 118 8.18 -10.13 -10.02
CA ILE A 118 7.58 -9.91 -8.70
C ILE A 118 8.51 -9.03 -7.85
N GLU A 119 9.80 -9.31 -7.85
CA GLU A 119 10.81 -8.51 -7.14
C GLU A 119 10.86 -7.06 -7.65
N LYS A 120 10.82 -6.84 -8.97
CA LYS A 120 10.76 -5.49 -9.55
C LYS A 120 9.52 -4.73 -9.12
N ILE A 121 8.36 -5.38 -9.05
CA ILE A 121 7.12 -4.78 -8.56
C ILE A 121 7.26 -4.38 -7.09
N LEU A 122 7.80 -5.25 -6.25
CA LEU A 122 8.02 -4.98 -4.83
C LEU A 122 9.07 -3.88 -4.62
N LEU A 123 10.15 -3.89 -5.42
CA LEU A 123 11.17 -2.85 -5.37
C LEU A 123 10.58 -1.47 -5.67
N ALA A 124 9.75 -1.36 -6.68
CA ALA A 124 9.08 -0.11 -6.99
C ALA A 124 8.05 0.28 -5.91
N ALA A 125 7.26 -0.68 -5.42
CA ALA A 125 6.24 -0.42 -4.40
C ALA A 125 6.85 0.12 -3.08
N LYS A 126 8.03 -0.34 -2.68
CA LYS A 126 8.70 0.15 -1.47
C LYS A 126 9.26 1.58 -1.60
N THR A 127 9.34 2.15 -2.82
CA THR A 127 9.70 3.57 -3.02
C THR A 127 8.52 4.50 -2.86
N ALA A 128 7.32 3.99 -2.61
CA ALA A 128 6.14 4.80 -2.35
C ALA A 128 6.36 5.71 -1.14
N PRO A 129 5.92 6.98 -1.19
CA PRO A 129 5.98 7.83 -0.02
C PRO A 129 5.19 7.23 1.14
N MET A 130 5.65 7.46 2.35
CA MET A 130 5.03 6.98 3.57
C MET A 130 4.84 8.12 4.56
N GLY A 131 3.81 8.02 5.40
CA GLY A 131 3.52 9.03 6.40
C GLY A 131 4.58 9.11 7.49
N LEU A 132 5.13 7.96 7.91
CA LEU A 132 6.14 7.91 8.97
C LEU A 132 7.12 6.75 8.75
N PRO A 133 8.43 6.99 8.71
CA PRO A 133 9.44 5.94 8.71
C PRO A 133 9.65 5.30 10.10
N PRO A 134 10.05 4.00 10.14
CA PRO A 134 10.04 3.08 9.02
C PRO A 134 8.64 2.67 8.60
N SER A 135 8.46 2.29 7.32
CA SER A 135 7.14 1.90 6.79
C SER A 135 6.56 0.71 7.56
N ASP A 136 5.30 0.83 7.97
CA ASP A 136 4.50 -0.26 8.56
C ASP A 136 3.54 -0.91 7.53
N VAL A 137 3.81 -0.77 6.24
CA VAL A 137 3.08 -1.47 5.19
C VAL A 137 3.57 -2.91 5.09
N HIS A 138 2.63 -3.83 5.16
CA HIS A 138 2.83 -5.26 4.96
C HIS A 138 2.28 -5.69 3.60
N VAL A 139 2.94 -6.66 2.98
CA VAL A 139 2.48 -7.25 1.72
C VAL A 139 2.32 -8.76 1.91
N MET A 140 1.08 -9.26 1.78
CA MET A 140 0.83 -10.69 1.65
C MET A 140 0.80 -11.04 0.16
N ILE A 141 1.53 -12.07 -0.23
CA ILE A 141 1.65 -12.50 -1.63
C ILE A 141 1.02 -13.89 -1.79
N LEU A 142 0.15 -14.01 -2.77
CA LEU A 142 -0.40 -15.27 -3.25
C LEU A 142 0.21 -15.51 -4.64
N ASN A 143 1.21 -16.38 -4.70
CA ASN A 143 1.95 -16.67 -5.94
C ASN A 143 1.50 -17.99 -6.54
N GLY A 144 1.05 -17.93 -7.78
CA GLY A 144 0.48 -19.05 -8.52
C GLY A 144 -1.05 -19.12 -8.46
N LYS A 145 -1.65 -19.58 -9.55
CA LYS A 145 -3.10 -19.70 -9.74
C LYS A 145 -3.77 -20.58 -8.69
N GLU A 146 -3.07 -21.59 -8.20
CA GLU A 146 -3.58 -22.46 -7.14
C GLU A 146 -3.82 -21.71 -5.85
N GLN A 147 -2.84 -20.94 -5.37
CA GLN A 147 -2.94 -20.15 -4.14
C GLN A 147 -4.01 -19.06 -4.24
N THR A 148 -4.06 -18.34 -5.37
CA THR A 148 -5.06 -17.29 -5.58
C THR A 148 -6.46 -17.87 -5.64
N ARG A 149 -6.65 -19.05 -6.26
CA ARG A 149 -7.92 -19.74 -6.31
C ARG A 149 -8.34 -20.31 -4.96
N ALA A 150 -7.42 -20.88 -4.19
CA ALA A 150 -7.67 -21.32 -2.82
C ALA A 150 -8.13 -20.15 -1.95
N PHE A 151 -7.45 -19.00 -2.03
CA PHE A 151 -7.88 -17.79 -1.34
C PHE A 151 -9.30 -17.35 -1.73
N ALA A 152 -9.62 -17.36 -3.03
CA ALA A 152 -10.95 -16.98 -3.49
C ALA A 152 -12.03 -17.94 -2.98
N LYS A 153 -11.74 -19.25 -2.95
CA LYS A 153 -12.66 -20.26 -2.39
C LYS A 153 -12.87 -20.04 -0.90
N ASP A 154 -11.80 -19.92 -0.12
CA ASP A 154 -11.89 -19.67 1.32
C ASP A 154 -12.62 -18.36 1.64
N PHE A 155 -12.42 -17.32 0.84
CA PHE A 155 -13.13 -16.07 0.99
C PHE A 155 -14.62 -16.21 0.66
N SER A 156 -14.98 -17.00 -0.36
CA SER A 156 -16.37 -17.34 -0.67
C SER A 156 -17.03 -18.11 0.48
N ASP A 157 -16.35 -19.13 1.02
CA ASP A 157 -16.83 -19.93 2.16
C ASP A 157 -16.99 -19.07 3.43
N PHE A 158 -16.06 -18.15 3.65
CA PHE A 158 -16.14 -17.15 4.72
C PHE A 158 -17.39 -16.27 4.55
N LEU A 159 -17.68 -15.74 3.36
CA LEU A 159 -18.88 -14.95 3.08
C LEU A 159 -20.15 -15.79 3.30
N ASP A 160 -20.19 -17.02 2.79
CA ASP A 160 -21.35 -17.90 2.97
C ASP A 160 -21.63 -18.14 4.46
N SER A 161 -20.60 -18.33 5.26
CA SER A 161 -20.73 -18.48 6.72
C SER A 161 -21.33 -17.24 7.41
N MET A 162 -21.31 -16.08 6.75
CA MET A 162 -21.81 -14.80 7.26
C MET A 162 -23.05 -14.29 6.52
N LYS A 163 -23.69 -15.09 5.67
CA LYS A 163 -24.87 -14.70 4.90
C LYS A 163 -26.05 -14.19 5.74
N TRP A 164 -26.13 -14.59 7.01
CA TRP A 164 -27.11 -14.07 7.94
C TRP A 164 -27.01 -12.57 8.15
N PHE A 165 -25.76 -12.00 8.08
CA PHE A 165 -25.45 -10.58 8.25
C PHE A 165 -26.06 -9.68 7.16
N VAL A 166 -26.38 -10.24 6.00
CA VAL A 166 -27.05 -9.55 4.89
C VAL A 166 -28.51 -10.02 4.70
N SER A 167 -29.06 -10.79 5.64
CA SER A 167 -30.45 -11.27 5.62
C SER A 167 -31.46 -10.13 5.86
N ASN A 168 -32.71 -10.31 5.39
CA ASN A 168 -33.74 -9.29 5.55
C ASN A 168 -34.03 -8.96 7.01
N TRP A 169 -34.13 -9.98 7.87
CA TRP A 169 -34.44 -9.80 9.28
C TRP A 169 -33.34 -9.04 10.01
N PHE A 170 -32.07 -9.35 9.71
CA PHE A 170 -30.94 -8.67 10.33
C PHE A 170 -30.83 -7.21 9.88
N LEU A 171 -30.97 -6.93 8.59
CA LEU A 171 -30.95 -5.56 8.08
C LEU A 171 -32.13 -4.72 8.63
N LEU A 172 -33.32 -5.33 8.78
CA LEU A 172 -34.45 -4.65 9.38
C LEU A 172 -34.18 -4.32 10.87
N LEU A 173 -33.61 -5.26 11.62
CA LEU A 173 -33.23 -5.07 13.03
C LEU A 173 -32.17 -3.97 13.19
N MET A 174 -31.18 -3.90 12.30
CA MET A 174 -30.05 -2.98 12.42
C MET A 174 -30.34 -1.57 11.87
N ARG A 175 -31.36 -1.41 11.03
CA ARG A 175 -31.70 -0.13 10.40
C ARG A 175 -31.85 1.06 11.36
N PRO A 176 -32.45 0.94 12.56
CA PRO A 176 -32.55 2.04 13.51
C PRO A 176 -31.17 2.49 14.05
N PHE A 177 -30.20 1.58 14.11
CA PHE A 177 -28.87 1.82 14.70
C PHE A 177 -27.88 2.43 13.71
N TRP A 178 -27.92 2.05 12.44
CA TRP A 178 -26.94 2.50 11.43
C TRP A 178 -27.50 3.45 10.35
N GLY A 179 -28.78 3.76 10.41
CA GLY A 179 -29.41 4.74 9.56
C GLY A 179 -29.68 4.28 8.12
N LYS A 180 -30.35 5.16 7.36
CA LYS A 180 -30.84 4.87 6.01
C LYS A 180 -29.70 4.61 5.02
N THR A 181 -28.65 5.41 5.04
CA THR A 181 -27.53 5.33 4.10
C THR A 181 -26.82 3.96 4.17
N ASN A 182 -26.55 3.48 5.39
CA ASN A 182 -25.95 2.17 5.56
C ASN A 182 -26.89 1.03 5.14
N ASP A 183 -28.19 1.14 5.46
CA ASP A 183 -29.21 0.17 5.03
C ASP A 183 -29.27 0.07 3.49
N GLU A 184 -29.24 1.19 2.78
CA GLU A 184 -29.18 1.25 1.32
C GLU A 184 -27.89 0.64 0.76
N MET A 185 -26.74 0.94 1.37
CA MET A 185 -25.46 0.35 0.99
C MET A 185 -25.46 -1.18 1.17
N PHE A 186 -25.96 -1.68 2.30
CA PHE A 186 -26.06 -3.12 2.54
C PHE A 186 -26.99 -3.83 1.57
N LYS A 187 -28.15 -3.25 1.28
CA LYS A 187 -29.14 -3.83 0.35
C LYS A 187 -28.70 -3.71 -1.11
N GLY A 188 -28.13 -2.58 -1.50
CA GLY A 188 -27.79 -2.27 -2.89
C GLY A 188 -26.41 -2.77 -3.32
N PHE A 189 -25.49 -2.97 -2.38
CA PHE A 189 -24.12 -3.35 -2.71
C PHE A 189 -23.64 -4.60 -1.97
N VAL A 190 -23.66 -4.63 -0.63
CA VAL A 190 -23.04 -5.71 0.14
C VAL A 190 -23.76 -7.05 -0.10
N ARG A 191 -25.07 -7.07 -0.04
CA ARG A 191 -25.87 -8.30 -0.29
C ARG A 191 -25.70 -8.83 -1.72
N PRO A 192 -25.83 -8.05 -2.79
CA PRO A 192 -25.53 -8.51 -4.14
C PRO A 192 -24.10 -9.04 -4.30
N LEU A 193 -23.12 -8.41 -3.63
CA LEU A 193 -21.73 -8.87 -3.62
C LEU A 193 -21.61 -10.27 -3.03
N PHE A 194 -22.14 -10.50 -1.82
CA PHE A 194 -22.16 -11.82 -1.17
C PHE A 194 -22.75 -12.88 -2.09
N LYS A 195 -23.95 -12.61 -2.63
CA LYS A 195 -24.63 -13.51 -3.57
C LYS A 195 -23.79 -13.79 -4.82
N THR A 196 -23.22 -12.74 -5.42
CA THR A 196 -22.41 -12.88 -6.64
C THR A 196 -21.17 -13.72 -6.40
N TYR A 197 -20.45 -13.47 -5.30
CA TYR A 197 -19.21 -14.18 -5.01
C TYR A 197 -19.46 -15.66 -4.68
N THR A 198 -20.42 -15.95 -3.79
CA THR A 198 -20.72 -17.33 -3.39
C THR A 198 -21.29 -18.14 -4.55
N GLN A 199 -22.32 -17.65 -5.23
CA GLN A 199 -22.97 -18.38 -6.33
C GLN A 199 -22.08 -18.61 -7.55
N ASN A 200 -21.16 -17.70 -7.87
CA ASN A 200 -20.23 -17.92 -8.97
C ASN A 200 -19.16 -18.95 -8.58
N MET A 201 -18.66 -18.91 -7.34
CA MET A 201 -17.70 -19.90 -6.86
C MET A 201 -18.31 -21.32 -6.82
N GLU A 202 -19.56 -21.47 -6.40
CA GLU A 202 -20.32 -22.76 -6.48
C GLU A 202 -20.35 -23.29 -7.93
N LYS A 203 -20.48 -22.42 -8.91
CA LYS A 203 -20.44 -22.74 -10.34
C LYS A 203 -19.01 -22.84 -10.90
N ASN A 204 -18.01 -22.92 -10.03
CA ASN A 204 -16.59 -22.99 -10.41
C ASN A 204 -16.07 -21.76 -11.20
N LYS A 205 -16.78 -20.62 -11.12
CA LYS A 205 -16.42 -19.36 -11.78
C LYS A 205 -15.86 -18.38 -10.75
N ASN A 206 -14.55 -18.13 -10.80
CA ASN A 206 -13.90 -17.21 -9.90
C ASN A 206 -14.03 -15.76 -10.37
N VAL A 207 -14.93 -15.02 -9.73
CA VAL A 207 -15.15 -13.58 -9.94
C VAL A 207 -14.54 -12.72 -8.82
N ILE A 208 -13.86 -13.34 -7.85
CA ILE A 208 -13.23 -12.66 -6.72
C ILE A 208 -11.87 -12.10 -7.14
N ASN A 209 -10.99 -12.97 -7.64
CA ASN A 209 -9.67 -12.57 -8.15
C ASN A 209 -9.40 -13.01 -9.60
N TYR A 210 -10.43 -13.50 -10.30
CA TYR A 210 -10.41 -13.80 -11.73
C TYR A 210 -9.38 -14.87 -12.13
N ASP A 211 -9.02 -15.78 -11.22
CA ASP A 211 -7.96 -16.79 -11.41
C ASP A 211 -6.62 -16.18 -11.85
N ALA A 212 -6.33 -14.97 -11.36
CA ALA A 212 -5.06 -14.32 -11.64
C ALA A 212 -3.90 -15.17 -11.11
N PRO A 213 -2.76 -15.25 -11.83
CA PRO A 213 -1.59 -16.03 -11.38
C PRO A 213 -0.87 -15.44 -10.18
N LEU A 214 -1.15 -14.19 -9.83
CA LEU A 214 -0.57 -13.52 -8.66
C LEU A 214 -1.59 -12.57 -8.04
N ALA A 215 -1.63 -12.51 -6.72
CA ALA A 215 -2.31 -11.44 -6.01
C ALA A 215 -1.45 -10.95 -4.85
N MET A 216 -1.43 -9.64 -4.63
CA MET A 216 -0.75 -9.02 -3.51
C MET A 216 -1.75 -8.21 -2.68
N TYR A 217 -1.71 -8.38 -1.37
CA TYR A 217 -2.50 -7.59 -0.44
C TYR A 217 -1.59 -6.65 0.34
N PHE A 218 -1.73 -5.37 0.07
CA PHE A 218 -1.07 -4.29 0.79
C PHE A 218 -1.97 -3.87 1.94
N TYR A 219 -1.44 -3.87 3.16
CA TYR A 219 -2.19 -3.50 4.37
C TYR A 219 -1.23 -2.92 5.41
N GLY A 220 -1.76 -2.16 6.33
CA GLY A 220 -0.96 -1.50 7.35
C GLY A 220 -1.09 -2.15 8.72
N THR A 221 -0.42 -1.54 9.68
CA THR A 221 -0.56 -1.77 11.12
C THR A 221 -1.47 -0.70 11.74
N PRO A 222 -1.76 -0.73 13.03
CA PRO A 222 -2.50 0.34 13.70
C PRO A 222 -1.84 1.72 13.64
N TYR A 223 -0.53 1.78 13.37
CA TYR A 223 0.25 3.02 13.29
C TYR A 223 0.43 3.54 11.87
N THR A 224 0.14 2.71 10.86
CA THR A 224 0.30 3.06 9.44
C THR A 224 -0.70 4.15 9.05
N ASP A 225 -0.25 5.15 8.30
CA ASP A 225 -1.15 6.09 7.65
C ASP A 225 -2.07 5.31 6.68
N PRO A 226 -3.38 5.55 6.69
CA PRO A 226 -4.32 4.85 5.80
C PRO A 226 -3.98 4.96 4.31
N ALA A 227 -3.29 6.01 3.88
CA ALA A 227 -2.88 6.21 2.50
C ALA A 227 -1.70 5.31 2.09
N ASP A 228 -0.80 4.97 3.01
CA ASP A 228 0.45 4.26 2.70
C ASP A 228 0.24 2.94 1.93
N PRO A 229 -0.61 1.99 2.39
CA PRO A 229 -0.82 0.74 1.66
C PRO A 229 -1.49 0.95 0.31
N ILE A 230 -2.33 1.98 0.15
CA ILE A 230 -2.99 2.30 -1.11
C ILE A 230 -2.00 2.91 -2.12
N ILE A 231 -1.11 3.77 -1.65
CA ILE A 231 -0.06 4.37 -2.49
C ILE A 231 0.93 3.29 -2.93
N ALA A 232 1.39 2.42 -2.02
CA ALA A 232 2.26 1.29 -2.35
C ALA A 232 1.62 0.35 -3.38
N ALA A 233 0.34 0.00 -3.21
CA ALA A 233 -0.42 -0.78 -4.18
C ALA A 233 -0.54 -0.09 -5.54
N THR A 234 -0.66 1.24 -5.57
CA THR A 234 -0.72 2.03 -6.80
C THR A 234 0.61 2.00 -7.54
N TYR A 235 1.74 2.15 -6.83
CA TYR A 235 3.08 2.01 -7.42
C TYR A 235 3.28 0.60 -7.99
N ALA A 236 2.87 -0.44 -7.26
CA ALA A 236 2.90 -1.82 -7.75
C ALA A 236 2.10 -2.00 -9.06
N MET A 237 0.89 -1.42 -9.15
CA MET A 237 0.06 -1.52 -10.35
C MET A 237 0.65 -0.79 -11.55
N ILE A 238 1.24 0.39 -11.34
CA ILE A 238 1.85 1.17 -12.41
C ILE A 238 3.10 0.46 -12.93
N THR A 239 3.92 -0.07 -12.03
CA THR A 239 5.10 -0.87 -12.38
C THR A 239 4.71 -2.14 -13.13
N ALA A 240 3.66 -2.84 -12.70
CA ALA A 240 3.17 -4.01 -13.40
C ALA A 240 2.76 -3.69 -14.85
N GLU A 241 2.08 -2.56 -15.09
CA GLU A 241 1.74 -2.11 -16.45
C GLU A 241 3.00 -1.86 -17.31
N SER A 242 4.04 -1.24 -16.74
CA SER A 242 5.31 -1.00 -17.46
C SER A 242 6.05 -2.30 -17.80
N LEU A 243 5.81 -3.35 -17.04
CA LEU A 243 6.37 -4.70 -17.25
C LEU A 243 5.48 -5.60 -18.14
N GLY A 244 4.42 -5.03 -18.72
CA GLY A 244 3.51 -5.78 -19.61
C GLY A 244 2.46 -6.62 -18.90
N LEU A 245 2.30 -6.47 -17.58
CA LEU A 245 1.26 -7.13 -16.81
C LEU A 245 -0.01 -6.29 -16.76
N GLY A 246 -1.15 -6.97 -16.68
CA GLY A 246 -2.42 -6.36 -16.34
C GLY A 246 -2.71 -6.49 -14.86
N THR A 247 -3.47 -5.55 -14.30
CA THR A 247 -3.84 -5.54 -12.89
C THR A 247 -5.34 -5.31 -12.68
N CYS A 248 -5.87 -5.77 -11.53
CA CYS A 248 -7.21 -5.45 -11.09
C CYS A 248 -7.25 -5.23 -9.57
N MET A 249 -7.76 -4.07 -9.14
CA MET A 249 -8.03 -3.81 -7.72
C MET A 249 -9.23 -4.62 -7.24
N LEU A 250 -9.10 -5.26 -6.08
CA LEU A 250 -10.11 -6.09 -5.42
C LEU A 250 -10.55 -5.42 -4.11
N GLY A 251 -11.13 -4.22 -4.21
CA GLY A 251 -11.45 -3.38 -3.07
C GLY A 251 -12.49 -3.94 -2.10
N ALA A 252 -13.32 -4.91 -2.54
CA ALA A 252 -14.36 -5.47 -1.69
C ALA A 252 -13.86 -6.45 -0.62
N VAL A 253 -12.64 -6.98 -0.75
CA VAL A 253 -12.12 -7.99 0.19
C VAL A 253 -11.66 -7.35 1.49
N HIS A 254 -10.89 -6.27 1.41
CA HIS A 254 -10.30 -5.62 2.57
C HIS A 254 -11.32 -5.32 3.69
N PRO A 255 -12.42 -4.58 3.48
CA PRO A 255 -13.32 -4.21 4.57
C PRO A 255 -14.00 -5.41 5.23
N LEU A 256 -14.18 -6.50 4.51
CA LEU A 256 -14.89 -7.69 5.00
C LEU A 256 -14.03 -8.58 5.90
N ILE A 257 -12.71 -8.49 5.81
CA ILE A 257 -11.79 -9.31 6.62
C ILE A 257 -11.22 -8.57 7.85
N GLN A 258 -11.68 -7.35 8.16
CA GLN A 258 -11.10 -6.56 9.26
C GLN A 258 -11.68 -6.93 10.62
N ASN A 259 -12.98 -7.13 10.74
CA ASN A 259 -13.67 -7.22 12.02
C ASN A 259 -14.35 -8.57 12.26
N GLY A 260 -14.35 -9.01 13.52
CA GLY A 260 -15.05 -10.20 13.98
C GLY A 260 -14.20 -11.46 14.06
N LYS A 261 -14.68 -12.45 14.82
CA LYS A 261 -13.96 -13.70 15.10
C LYS A 261 -13.67 -14.52 13.84
N LYS A 262 -14.62 -14.58 12.91
CA LYS A 262 -14.43 -15.31 11.63
C LYS A 262 -13.41 -14.64 10.73
N ALA A 263 -13.45 -13.30 10.63
CA ALA A 263 -12.47 -12.52 9.89
C ALA A 263 -11.06 -12.70 10.49
N ARG A 264 -10.95 -12.73 11.82
CA ARG A 264 -9.67 -13.03 12.49
C ARG A 264 -9.12 -14.40 12.08
N LYS A 265 -9.93 -15.45 12.12
CA LYS A 265 -9.52 -16.80 11.67
C LYS A 265 -9.09 -16.82 10.21
N PHE A 266 -9.80 -16.07 9.35
CA PHE A 266 -9.42 -15.93 7.95
C PHE A 266 -8.06 -15.24 7.80
N ARG A 267 -7.83 -14.14 8.52
CA ARG A 267 -6.51 -13.45 8.50
C ARG A 267 -5.39 -14.35 9.02
N GLU A 268 -5.61 -15.06 10.11
CA GLU A 268 -4.65 -16.02 10.70
C GLU A 268 -4.23 -17.08 9.67
N LYS A 269 -5.19 -17.64 8.92
CA LYS A 269 -4.93 -18.63 7.86
C LYS A 269 -3.97 -18.10 6.78
N TYR A 270 -4.06 -16.82 6.46
CA TYR A 270 -3.24 -16.17 5.41
C TYR A 270 -2.06 -15.36 5.95
N GLY A 271 -1.73 -15.49 7.22
CA GLY A 271 -0.61 -14.76 7.84
C GLY A 271 -0.80 -13.23 7.89
N ILE A 272 -2.04 -12.76 7.77
CA ILE A 272 -2.36 -11.32 7.87
C ILE A 272 -2.36 -10.95 9.35
N LYS A 273 -1.26 -10.37 9.82
CA LYS A 273 -0.97 -10.15 11.25
C LYS A 273 -1.85 -9.09 11.91
N TYR A 274 -2.19 -8.04 11.17
CA TYR A 274 -2.85 -6.86 11.74
C TYR A 274 -4.21 -6.61 11.08
N THR A 275 -5.10 -5.97 11.81
CA THR A 275 -6.20 -5.21 11.22
C THR A 275 -5.64 -3.90 10.72
N SER A 276 -6.13 -3.44 9.58
CA SER A 276 -5.69 -2.20 8.94
C SER A 276 -6.88 -1.29 8.70
N ARG A 277 -6.68 0.01 8.85
CA ARG A 277 -7.73 1.01 8.51
C ARG A 277 -8.04 0.95 7.03
N GLU A 278 -7.01 0.91 6.22
CA GLU A 278 -7.10 0.77 4.77
C GLU A 278 -6.16 -0.33 4.26
N GLY A 279 -6.48 -0.86 3.10
CA GLY A 279 -5.68 -1.87 2.43
C GLY A 279 -6.30 -2.27 1.10
N LEU A 280 -5.49 -2.80 0.22
CA LEU A 280 -5.91 -3.14 -1.14
C LEU A 280 -5.31 -4.46 -1.60
N ILE A 281 -6.16 -5.38 -2.04
CA ILE A 281 -5.70 -6.54 -2.80
C ILE A 281 -5.68 -6.16 -4.27
N VAL A 282 -4.58 -6.49 -4.93
CA VAL A 282 -4.40 -6.33 -6.38
C VAL A 282 -4.12 -7.69 -6.99
N ALA A 283 -4.85 -8.03 -8.05
CA ALA A 283 -4.59 -9.17 -8.91
C ALA A 283 -3.64 -8.75 -10.04
N PHE A 284 -2.68 -9.61 -10.37
CA PHE A 284 -1.67 -9.40 -11.42
C PHE A 284 -1.61 -10.60 -12.35
N GLY A 285 -1.32 -10.37 -13.63
CA GLY A 285 -1.10 -11.44 -14.61
C GLY A 285 -0.93 -10.90 -16.02
N TYR A 286 -0.46 -11.74 -16.92
CA TYR A 286 -0.42 -11.39 -18.34
C TYR A 286 -1.83 -11.26 -18.90
N PRO A 287 -2.19 -10.11 -19.53
CA PRO A 287 -3.55 -9.90 -20.00
C PRO A 287 -3.89 -10.84 -21.18
N ALA A 288 -5.05 -11.49 -21.11
CA ALA A 288 -5.59 -12.29 -22.20
C ALA A 288 -6.48 -11.45 -23.15
N VAL A 289 -6.66 -10.16 -22.85
CA VAL A 289 -7.45 -9.21 -23.64
C VAL A 289 -6.66 -7.92 -23.85
N HIS A 290 -6.81 -7.27 -24.99
CA HIS A 290 -6.18 -6.00 -25.30
C HIS A 290 -7.23 -4.93 -25.52
N PHE A 291 -7.06 -3.79 -24.85
CA PHE A 291 -7.91 -2.61 -25.02
C PHE A 291 -7.32 -1.74 -26.14
N ILE A 292 -8.13 -1.48 -27.18
CA ILE A 292 -7.75 -0.64 -28.31
C ILE A 292 -8.16 0.83 -28.17
N LYS A 293 -9.02 1.14 -27.17
CA LYS A 293 -9.48 2.50 -26.89
C LYS A 293 -9.38 2.83 -25.41
N GLY A 294 -9.02 4.08 -25.11
CA GLY A 294 -9.12 4.67 -23.78
C GLY A 294 -10.52 5.18 -23.46
N ILE A 295 -10.78 5.41 -22.19
CA ILE A 295 -12.01 6.02 -21.68
C ILE A 295 -11.63 7.34 -21.02
N LYS A 296 -12.20 8.46 -21.49
CA LYS A 296 -12.02 9.76 -20.83
C LYS A 296 -12.58 9.70 -19.41
N ARG A 297 -11.88 10.31 -18.49
CA ARG A 297 -12.31 10.46 -17.09
C ARG A 297 -12.16 11.91 -16.68
N SER A 298 -13.00 12.32 -15.75
CA SER A 298 -12.96 13.65 -15.13
C SER A 298 -13.07 13.51 -13.62
N PHE A 299 -12.59 14.50 -12.91
CA PHE A 299 -12.95 14.66 -11.50
C PHE A 299 -14.42 15.13 -11.42
N ALA A 300 -15.07 14.84 -10.32
CA ALA A 300 -16.43 15.33 -10.07
C ALA A 300 -16.47 16.87 -9.98
N TYR A 301 -15.43 17.43 -9.39
CA TYR A 301 -15.25 18.87 -9.25
C TYR A 301 -13.78 19.25 -9.13
N VAL A 302 -13.39 20.38 -9.70
CA VAL A 302 -12.08 21.03 -9.55
C VAL A 302 -12.35 22.51 -9.31
N ASN A 303 -11.82 23.08 -8.22
CA ASN A 303 -11.88 24.53 -7.92
C ASN A 303 -10.92 25.32 -8.80
#